data_ea7bb56dcb3dddd4426cab1dcbce7390
#
_entry.id   ea7bb56dcb3dddd4426cab1dcbce7390
#
_cell.length_a   1.000
_cell.length_b   1.000
_cell.length_c   1.000
_cell.angle_alpha   90.00
_cell.angle_beta   90.00
_cell.angle_gamma   90.00
#
_symmetry.space_group_name_H-M   'P 1'
#
loop_
_entity.id
_entity.type
_entity.pdbx_description
1 polymer ?
#
loop_
_entity_poly.entity_id
_entity_poly.type
_entity_poly.pdbx_seq_one_letter_code
_entity_poly.pdbx_strand_id
1 'polypeptide(L)'
;MAKKYILALDQGTTSSRAIIFNKKGEIVAKAQNEFTQHYPENGWVEHDPMEILFSQISAILTVLRKEAVDPKEIAAIGITN
;
A
#
# COMPACT_ATOMS: atom_id res chain seq x y z
N MET A 1 9.14 -18.67 -11.67
CA MET A 1 7.95 -17.99 -12.18
C MET A 1 8.30 -16.68 -12.86
N ALA A 2 7.58 -16.35 -13.90
CA ALA A 2 7.83 -15.08 -14.60
C ALA A 2 7.39 -13.90 -13.75
N LYS A 3 8.17 -12.81 -13.78
CA LYS A 3 7.82 -11.56 -13.12
C LYS A 3 6.79 -10.83 -13.98
N LYS A 4 5.61 -10.61 -13.44
CA LYS A 4 4.46 -10.09 -14.20
C LYS A 4 3.94 -8.75 -13.73
N TYR A 5 4.26 -8.36 -12.50
CA TYR A 5 3.58 -7.25 -11.86
C TYR A 5 4.53 -6.27 -11.22
N ILE A 6 4.07 -5.05 -11.08
CA ILE A 6 4.73 -4.01 -10.30
C ILE A 6 3.80 -3.64 -9.16
N LEU A 7 4.34 -3.58 -7.96
CA LEU A 7 3.60 -3.15 -6.77
C LEU A 7 3.99 -1.71 -6.44
N ALA A 8 3.03 -0.82 -6.44
CA ALA A 8 3.24 0.58 -6.07
C ALA A 8 2.63 0.83 -4.69
N LEU A 9 3.42 1.42 -3.82
CA LEU A 9 2.99 1.79 -2.46
C LEU A 9 2.92 3.30 -2.36
N ASP A 10 1.74 3.81 -2.00
CA ASP A 10 1.50 5.24 -1.89
C ASP A 10 1.11 5.56 -0.45
N GLN A 11 1.96 6.34 0.21
CA GLN A 11 1.76 6.72 1.60
C GLN A 11 1.22 8.14 1.66
N GLY A 12 -0.07 8.28 1.95
CA GLY A 12 -0.69 9.58 2.15
C GLY A 12 -0.62 10.04 3.61
N THR A 13 -1.22 11.19 3.89
CA THR A 13 -1.26 11.73 5.25
C THR A 13 -2.29 11.04 6.13
N THR A 14 -3.31 10.43 5.54
CA THR A 14 -4.40 9.78 6.28
C THR A 14 -4.59 8.31 5.93
N SER A 15 -3.88 7.81 4.92
CA SER A 15 -4.09 6.44 4.44
C SER A 15 -2.84 5.87 3.78
N SER A 16 -2.82 4.55 3.70
CA SER A 16 -1.81 3.79 2.96
C SER A 16 -2.49 3.08 1.81
N ARG A 17 -1.89 3.09 0.63
CA ARG A 17 -2.44 2.48 -0.57
C ARG A 17 -1.42 1.54 -1.19
N ALA A 18 -1.93 0.42 -1.73
CA ALA A 18 -1.13 -0.51 -2.52
C ALA A 18 -1.85 -0.76 -3.83
N ILE A 19 -1.12 -0.70 -4.94
CA ILE A 19 -1.67 -0.88 -6.28
C ILE A 19 -0.78 -1.87 -7.02
N ILE A 20 -1.40 -2.84 -7.70
CA ILE A 20 -0.67 -3.77 -8.56
C ILE A 20 -0.94 -3.40 -10.02
N PHE A 21 0.13 -3.23 -10.78
CA PHE A 21 0.08 -2.99 -12.22
C PHE A 21 0.60 -4.21 -12.96
N ASN A 22 0.01 -4.48 -14.13
CA ASN A 22 0.52 -5.51 -15.03
C ASN A 22 1.61 -4.94 -15.94
N LYS A 23 2.13 -5.76 -16.86
CA LYS A 23 3.19 -5.35 -17.79
C LYS A 23 2.76 -4.24 -18.74
N LYS A 24 1.45 -4.07 -18.96
CA LYS A 24 0.91 -3.04 -19.84
C LYS A 24 0.68 -1.72 -19.11
N GLY A 25 0.94 -1.67 -17.81
CA GLY A 25 0.68 -0.49 -17.00
C GLY A 25 -0.77 -0.36 -16.54
N GLU A 26 -1.57 -1.39 -16.72
CA GLU A 26 -2.95 -1.40 -16.28
C GLU A 26 -3.05 -1.77 -14.81
N ILE A 27 -4.00 -1.16 -14.09
CA ILE A 27 -4.24 -1.50 -12.69
C ILE A 27 -4.95 -2.85 -12.62
N VAL A 28 -4.33 -3.79 -11.94
CA VAL A 28 -4.89 -5.13 -11.72
C VAL A 28 -5.69 -5.17 -10.43
N ALA A 29 -5.17 -4.57 -9.38
CA ALA A 29 -5.84 -4.51 -8.07
C ALA A 29 -5.33 -3.34 -7.27
N LYS A 30 -6.17 -2.84 -6.36
CA LYS A 30 -5.76 -1.78 -5.43
C LYS A 30 -6.45 -1.98 -4.10
N ALA A 31 -5.79 -1.55 -3.04
CA ALA A 31 -6.33 -1.54 -1.69
C ALA A 31 -5.85 -0.28 -0.96
N GLN A 32 -6.70 0.24 -0.11
CA GLN A 32 -6.40 1.43 0.66
C GLN A 32 -6.90 1.25 2.08
N ASN A 33 -6.06 1.58 3.05
CA ASN A 33 -6.43 1.56 4.47
C ASN A 33 -6.17 2.93 5.07
N GLU A 34 -7.15 3.45 5.78
CA GLU A 34 -7.00 4.66 6.54
C GLU A 34 -6.36 4.33 7.89
N PHE A 35 -5.65 5.29 8.45
CA PHE A 35 -5.10 5.16 9.80
C PHE A 35 -5.48 6.36 10.65
N THR A 36 -5.46 6.15 11.97
CA THR A 36 -5.86 7.17 12.92
C THR A 36 -4.85 8.30 12.97
N GLN A 37 -5.35 9.53 12.96
CA GLN A 37 -4.54 10.71 13.24
C GLN A 37 -4.73 11.06 14.72
N HIS A 38 -3.61 11.34 15.39
CA HIS A 38 -3.61 11.69 16.81
C HIS A 38 -3.42 13.19 16.98
N TYR A 39 -4.19 13.78 17.87
CA TYR A 39 -4.15 15.22 18.13
C TYR A 39 -3.81 15.45 19.60
N PRO A 40 -2.51 15.37 19.98
CA PRO A 40 -2.12 15.50 21.39
C PRO A 40 -2.35 16.90 21.95
N GLU A 41 -2.34 17.93 21.08
CA GLU A 41 -2.60 19.30 21.45
C GLU A 41 -3.36 20.02 20.35
N ASN A 42 -3.94 21.19 20.66
CA ASN A 42 -4.66 21.97 19.67
C ASN A 42 -3.80 22.30 18.47
N GLY A 43 -4.30 21.95 17.30
CA GLY A 43 -3.64 22.22 16.03
C GLY A 43 -2.48 21.29 15.70
N TRP A 44 -2.19 20.34 16.55
CA TRP A 44 -1.13 19.35 16.30
C TRP A 44 -1.72 18.05 15.81
N VAL A 45 -1.04 17.43 14.85
CA VAL A 45 -1.38 16.10 14.35
C VAL A 45 -0.18 15.22 14.55
N GLU A 46 -0.39 14.08 15.15
CA GLU A 46 0.65 13.07 15.39
C GLU A 46 0.20 11.74 14.81
N HIS A 47 1.11 11.07 14.11
CA HIS A 47 0.89 9.73 13.58
C HIS A 47 1.70 8.73 14.38
N ASP A 48 1.08 7.59 14.69
CA ASP A 48 1.77 6.45 15.28
C ASP A 48 2.50 5.70 14.15
N PRO A 49 3.84 5.62 14.19
CA PRO A 49 4.59 4.91 13.14
C PRO A 49 4.16 3.47 12.96
N MET A 50 3.75 2.80 14.03
CA MET A 50 3.33 1.40 13.94
C MET A 50 1.98 1.27 13.25
N GLU A 51 1.06 2.21 13.46
CA GLU A 51 -0.22 2.22 12.74
C GLU A 51 0.00 2.41 11.25
N ILE A 52 0.91 3.32 10.87
CA ILE A 52 1.24 3.56 9.47
C ILE A 52 1.82 2.29 8.84
N LEU A 53 2.76 1.65 9.52
CA LEU A 53 3.39 0.42 9.04
C LEU A 53 2.36 -0.69 8.86
N PHE A 54 1.53 -0.93 9.87
CA PHE A 54 0.52 -1.98 9.80
C PHE A 54 -0.52 -1.68 8.72
N SER A 55 -0.90 -0.43 8.55
CA SER A 55 -1.81 -0.01 7.49
C SER A 55 -1.24 -0.36 6.11
N GLN A 56 0.05 -0.10 5.89
CA GLN A 56 0.70 -0.41 4.62
C GLN A 56 0.82 -1.91 4.39
N ILE A 57 1.22 -2.66 5.41
CA ILE A 57 1.31 -4.13 5.31
C ILE A 57 -0.06 -4.72 5.00
N SER A 58 -1.10 -4.25 5.67
CA SER A 58 -2.46 -4.70 5.43
C SER A 58 -2.92 -4.42 4.00
N ALA A 59 -2.60 -3.24 3.47
CA ALA A 59 -2.92 -2.89 2.08
C ALA A 59 -2.21 -3.83 1.09
N ILE A 60 -0.94 -4.14 1.33
CA ILE A 60 -0.17 -5.06 0.50
C ILE A 60 -0.81 -6.45 0.51
N LEU A 61 -1.11 -6.99 1.69
CA LEU A 61 -1.70 -8.32 1.80
C LEU A 61 -3.08 -8.38 1.15
N THR A 62 -3.87 -7.34 1.31
CA THR A 62 -5.19 -7.26 0.70
C THR A 62 -5.11 -7.27 -0.82
N VAL A 63 -4.22 -6.46 -1.39
CA VAL A 63 -4.12 -6.35 -2.84
C VAL A 63 -3.58 -7.63 -3.48
N LEU A 64 -2.62 -8.30 -2.83
CA LEU A 64 -2.12 -9.58 -3.31
C LEU A 64 -3.21 -10.65 -3.30
N ARG A 65 -4.06 -10.62 -2.30
CA ARG A 65 -5.14 -11.59 -2.13
C ARG A 65 -6.28 -11.40 -3.15
N LYS A 66 -6.57 -10.15 -3.50
CA LYS A 66 -7.68 -9.83 -4.43
C LYS A 66 -7.55 -10.53 -5.78
N GLU A 67 -6.33 -10.62 -6.30
CA GLU A 67 -6.08 -11.22 -7.61
C GLU A 67 -5.23 -12.49 -7.49
N ALA A 68 -5.09 -13.03 -6.29
CA ALA A 68 -4.28 -14.24 -6.03
C ALA A 68 -2.87 -14.12 -6.62
N VAL A 69 -2.27 -12.95 -6.48
CA VAL A 69 -0.92 -12.70 -6.98
C VAL A 69 0.11 -13.30 -6.02
N ASP A 70 1.00 -14.13 -6.54
CA ASP A 70 2.10 -14.66 -5.77
C ASP A 70 3.16 -13.54 -5.63
N PRO A 71 3.66 -13.28 -4.41
CA PRO A 71 4.74 -12.29 -4.24
C PRO A 71 5.95 -12.52 -5.15
N LYS A 72 6.21 -13.75 -5.54
CA LYS A 72 7.30 -14.10 -6.49
C LYS A 72 7.07 -13.54 -7.89
N GLU A 73 5.85 -13.14 -8.21
CA GLU A 73 5.52 -12.56 -9.51
C GLU A 73 5.73 -11.04 -9.54
N ILE A 74 6.08 -10.44 -8.41
CA ILE A 74 6.33 -9.01 -8.33
C ILE A 74 7.74 -8.72 -8.82
N ALA A 75 7.85 -7.95 -9.90
CA ALA A 75 9.13 -7.59 -10.50
C ALA A 75 9.83 -6.44 -9.79
N ALA A 76 9.05 -5.48 -9.30
CA ALA A 76 9.58 -4.28 -8.67
C ALA A 76 8.56 -3.69 -7.70
N ILE A 77 9.05 -2.94 -6.71
CA ILE A 77 8.22 -2.20 -5.78
C ILE A 77 8.61 -0.73 -5.86
N GLY A 78 7.62 0.13 -6.15
CA GLY A 78 7.81 1.57 -6.13
C GLY A 78 7.14 2.16 -4.90
N ILE A 79 7.76 3.14 -4.28
CA ILE A 79 7.24 3.79 -3.08
C ILE A 79 7.13 5.28 -3.34
N THR A 80 5.97 5.86 -3.06
CA THR A 80 5.71 7.30 -3.19
C THR A 80 5.12 7.86 -1.90
N ASN A 81 5.29 9.15 -1.73
CA ASN A 81 4.71 9.89 -0.61
C ASN A 81 3.63 10.84 -1.11
#